data_0f5f4ca33088a8ced30d6595e925ffc9
#
_entry.id   0f5f4ca33088a8ced30d6595e925ffc9
#
_cell.length_a   1.000
_cell.length_b   1.000
_cell.length_c   1.000
_cell.angle_alpha   90.00
_cell.angle_beta   90.00
_cell.angle_gamma   90.00
#
_symmetry.space_group_name_H-M   'P 1'
#
loop_
_entity.id
_entity.type
_entity.pdbx_description
1 polymer ?
#
loop_
_entity_poly.entity_id
_entity_poly.type
_entity_poly.pdbx_seq_one_letter_code
_entity_poly.pdbx_strand_id
1 'polypeptide(L)'
;MHSLPPKHFKFGPIFGLTVAIALSGCAIGPNYFRPASTLPEAAPAVATAEAPVNPTWWTLFGDADLNALVDQTLAANQDLQAAIARLEAAEAAAREAGADYLPRIGLEASTGRSKSSGETYNGRKQGGATYDNNRVAATLSYELDLWGRIRRSNEAARAEALASRFGRDSLRLTLVGQVTNEYLNLRSLDGQIEVTAQTLESRKQALKIVQARLDAGSASGLELAQAESALNGAQAQWSQLQRQRALSESQIGLLSGQPGLKISATGLDKLPLPPTPPAGLPSALLEARPDIRQAEEKLVAANARIG
;
A
#
# COMPACT_ATOMS: atom_id res chain seq x y z
N MET A 1 2.97 83.58 32.54
CA MET A 1 3.60 82.34 32.05
C MET A 1 2.82 81.17 32.66
N HIS A 2 1.85 80.63 31.93
CA HIS A 2 1.09 79.42 32.36
C HIS A 2 1.66 78.20 31.66
N SER A 3 2.25 77.30 32.42
CA SER A 3 2.74 75.99 31.97
C SER A 3 1.58 74.98 31.93
N LEU A 4 1.25 74.48 30.75
CA LEU A 4 0.28 73.44 30.56
C LEU A 4 0.94 72.08 30.92
N PRO A 5 0.30 71.10 31.62
CA PRO A 5 0.81 69.83 31.94
C PRO A 5 0.78 68.83 30.73
N PRO A 6 1.69 67.86 30.59
CA PRO A 6 1.69 66.91 29.51
C PRO A 6 0.51 65.92 29.63
N LYS A 7 -0.31 65.83 28.58
CA LYS A 7 -1.36 64.83 28.45
C LYS A 7 -0.73 63.42 28.20
N HIS A 8 -0.70 62.60 29.21
CA HIS A 8 -0.40 61.17 29.07
C HIS A 8 -1.56 60.50 28.34
N PHE A 9 -1.35 60.14 27.07
CA PHE A 9 -2.28 59.33 26.29
C PHE A 9 -2.19 57.89 26.82
N LYS A 10 -3.14 57.47 27.68
CA LYS A 10 -3.27 56.08 28.12
C LYS A 10 -3.81 55.25 26.97
N PHE A 11 -2.94 54.57 26.21
CA PHE A 11 -3.35 53.52 25.32
C PHE A 11 -3.99 52.41 26.18
N GLY A 12 -5.32 52.38 26.17
CA GLY A 12 -6.11 51.54 27.05
C GLY A 12 -5.99 50.04 26.69
N PRO A 13 -6.36 49.13 27.63
CA PRO A 13 -6.30 47.67 27.48
C PRO A 13 -7.12 47.15 26.28
N ILE A 14 -7.99 47.94 25.68
CA ILE A 14 -8.79 47.63 24.49
C ILE A 14 -7.91 47.40 23.25
N PHE A 15 -6.80 48.15 23.08
CA PHE A 15 -5.89 47.95 21.95
C PHE A 15 -5.08 46.66 22.08
N GLY A 16 -4.75 46.27 23.30
CA GLY A 16 -4.09 44.96 23.58
C GLY A 16 -5.01 43.77 23.29
N LEU A 17 -6.31 43.87 23.58
CA LEU A 17 -7.28 42.83 23.35
C LEU A 17 -7.64 42.68 21.85
N THR A 18 -7.69 43.72 21.08
CA THR A 18 -7.93 43.69 19.62
C THR A 18 -6.73 43.11 18.87
N VAL A 19 -5.52 43.40 19.30
CA VAL A 19 -4.31 42.79 18.73
C VAL A 19 -4.23 41.29 19.09
N ALA A 20 -4.62 40.88 20.28
CA ALA A 20 -4.66 39.47 20.70
C ALA A 20 -5.71 38.64 19.93
N ILE A 21 -6.86 39.22 19.59
CA ILE A 21 -7.89 38.54 18.76
C ILE A 21 -7.48 38.50 17.29
N ALA A 22 -6.72 39.47 16.78
CA ALA A 22 -6.17 39.43 15.42
C ALA A 22 -5.03 38.43 15.25
N LEU A 23 -4.36 38.05 16.34
CA LEU A 23 -3.31 37.02 16.37
C LEU A 23 -3.82 35.58 16.53
N SER A 24 -5.13 35.36 16.73
CA SER A 24 -5.72 34.01 16.55
C SER A 24 -5.74 33.73 15.05
N GLY A 25 -4.53 33.42 14.52
CA GLY A 25 -4.24 33.32 13.10
C GLY A 25 -5.18 32.34 12.41
N CYS A 26 -6.10 32.88 11.64
CA CYS A 26 -6.90 32.12 10.70
C CYS A 26 -5.95 31.47 9.69
N ALA A 27 -5.76 30.16 9.77
CA ALA A 27 -5.16 29.43 8.65
C ALA A 27 -6.07 29.66 7.43
N ILE A 28 -5.50 30.15 6.34
CA ILE A 28 -6.25 30.35 5.10
C ILE A 28 -6.57 28.97 4.50
N GLY A 29 -7.76 28.85 3.90
CA GLY A 29 -8.24 27.63 3.24
C GLY A 29 -9.29 26.87 4.05
N PRO A 30 -10.10 26.04 3.37
CA PRO A 30 -11.14 25.24 4.01
C PRO A 30 -10.53 24.11 4.82
N ASN A 31 -11.15 23.78 5.95
CA ASN A 31 -10.85 22.53 6.64
C ASN A 31 -11.55 21.37 5.93
N TYR A 32 -10.92 20.21 5.94
CA TYR A 32 -11.57 19.02 5.43
C TYR A 32 -12.70 18.59 6.37
N PHE A 33 -13.85 18.28 5.78
CA PHE A 33 -14.97 17.64 6.45
C PHE A 33 -15.34 16.40 5.66
N ARG A 34 -15.40 15.25 6.36
CA ARG A 34 -15.84 14.01 5.72
C ARG A 34 -17.29 14.18 5.26
N PRO A 35 -17.60 13.90 3.97
CA PRO A 35 -18.98 13.89 3.49
C PRO A 35 -19.80 12.84 4.24
N ALA A 36 -21.07 13.14 4.52
CA ALA A 36 -21.97 12.15 5.08
C ALA A 36 -22.09 10.93 4.13
N SER A 37 -22.02 9.73 4.68
CA SER A 37 -22.23 8.51 3.91
C SER A 37 -23.66 8.46 3.38
N THR A 38 -23.84 8.28 2.07
CA THR A 38 -25.13 8.05 1.43
C THR A 38 -25.52 6.57 1.40
N LEU A 39 -24.70 5.71 2.02
CA LEU A 39 -25.01 4.29 2.11
C LEU A 39 -26.21 4.06 3.00
N PRO A 40 -27.13 3.15 2.63
CA PRO A 40 -28.22 2.76 3.50
C PRO A 40 -27.65 2.32 4.86
N GLU A 41 -28.21 2.82 5.92
CA GLU A 41 -27.94 2.29 7.26
C GLU A 41 -28.22 0.78 7.20
N ALA A 42 -27.25 -0.05 7.58
CA ALA A 42 -27.40 -1.51 7.50
C ALA A 42 -28.73 -1.89 8.18
N ALA A 43 -29.55 -2.70 7.48
CA ALA A 43 -30.81 -3.14 8.01
C ALA A 43 -30.62 -3.66 9.45
N PRO A 44 -31.51 -3.33 10.41
CA PRO A 44 -31.34 -3.65 11.83
C PRO A 44 -31.41 -5.15 12.17
N ALA A 45 -31.42 -6.01 11.17
CA ALA A 45 -31.40 -7.44 11.33
C ALA A 45 -29.98 -7.92 11.61
N VAL A 46 -29.75 -8.25 12.86
CA VAL A 46 -28.52 -8.89 13.37
C VAL A 46 -27.36 -7.94 13.74
N ALA A 47 -27.67 -6.93 14.53
CA ALA A 47 -26.68 -6.29 15.39
C ALA A 47 -26.26 -7.22 16.55
N THR A 48 -25.89 -8.46 16.24
CA THR A 48 -25.21 -9.33 17.20
C THR A 48 -23.78 -9.49 16.73
N ALA A 49 -22.93 -8.78 17.43
CA ALA A 49 -21.50 -8.79 17.38
C ALA A 49 -20.89 -7.77 16.40
N GLU A 50 -20.29 -6.77 16.99
CA GLU A 50 -18.97 -6.30 16.61
C GLU A 50 -18.03 -7.51 16.56
N ALA A 51 -18.20 -8.38 15.56
CA ALA A 51 -17.16 -9.35 15.25
C ALA A 51 -16.00 -8.55 14.68
N PRO A 52 -14.94 -8.30 15.45
CA PRO A 52 -13.79 -7.62 14.93
C PRO A 52 -13.36 -8.41 13.70
N VAL A 53 -13.14 -7.72 12.57
CA VAL A 53 -12.57 -8.37 11.38
C VAL A 53 -11.29 -9.03 11.86
N ASN A 54 -11.28 -10.36 11.89
CA ASN A 54 -10.11 -11.10 12.34
C ASN A 54 -8.94 -10.73 11.43
N PRO A 55 -7.91 -10.05 11.93
CA PRO A 55 -6.78 -9.63 11.11
C PRO A 55 -5.98 -10.81 10.54
N THR A 56 -6.21 -12.01 11.06
CA THR A 56 -5.62 -13.30 10.63
C THR A 56 -6.67 -14.27 10.13
N TRP A 57 -7.65 -13.78 9.35
CA TRP A 57 -8.81 -14.53 8.87
C TRP A 57 -8.46 -15.84 8.15
N TRP A 58 -7.29 -15.93 7.51
CA TRP A 58 -6.83 -17.16 6.83
C TRP A 58 -6.59 -18.33 7.78
N THR A 59 -6.36 -18.06 9.07
CA THR A 59 -6.21 -19.11 10.08
C THR A 59 -7.50 -19.91 10.31
N LEU A 60 -8.66 -19.38 9.88
CA LEU A 60 -9.95 -20.06 9.93
C LEU A 60 -10.00 -21.32 9.04
N PHE A 61 -9.08 -21.42 8.06
CA PHE A 61 -8.95 -22.64 7.25
C PHE A 61 -8.25 -23.78 7.99
N GLY A 62 -7.66 -23.54 9.18
CA GLY A 62 -7.05 -24.57 10.00
C GLY A 62 -5.85 -25.29 9.37
N ASP A 63 -5.23 -24.69 8.34
CA ASP A 63 -4.13 -25.27 7.58
C ASP A 63 -2.79 -24.61 7.97
N ALA A 64 -1.85 -25.41 8.48
CA ALA A 64 -0.55 -24.92 8.90
C ALA A 64 0.34 -24.50 7.71
N ASP A 65 0.23 -25.18 6.56
CA ASP A 65 0.98 -24.83 5.35
C ASP A 65 0.53 -23.46 4.81
N LEU A 66 -0.79 -23.23 4.78
CA LEU A 66 -1.33 -21.93 4.41
C LEU A 66 -0.84 -20.81 5.34
N ASN A 67 -0.87 -21.04 6.65
CA ASN A 67 -0.40 -20.06 7.63
C ASN A 67 1.08 -19.72 7.40
N ALA A 68 1.93 -20.76 7.23
CA ALA A 68 3.35 -20.56 6.96
C ALA A 68 3.61 -19.78 5.65
N LEU A 69 2.83 -20.08 4.60
CA LEU A 69 2.95 -19.40 3.30
C LEU A 69 2.54 -17.91 3.39
N VAL A 70 1.48 -17.59 4.14
CA VAL A 70 1.07 -16.21 4.36
C VAL A 70 2.14 -15.45 5.16
N ASP A 71 2.62 -16.02 6.27
CA ASP A 71 3.66 -15.39 7.09
C ASP A 71 4.92 -15.12 6.28
N GLN A 72 5.33 -16.09 5.46
CA GLN A 72 6.47 -15.94 4.59
C GLN A 72 6.27 -14.88 3.50
N THR A 73 5.09 -14.85 2.88
CA THR A 73 4.75 -13.81 1.90
C THR A 73 4.85 -12.43 2.54
N LEU A 74 4.30 -12.24 3.73
CA LEU A 74 4.38 -10.97 4.45
C LEU A 74 5.80 -10.57 4.84
N ALA A 75 6.70 -11.55 5.03
CA ALA A 75 8.09 -11.30 5.36
C ALA A 75 8.97 -11.00 4.13
N ALA A 76 8.75 -11.69 3.00
CA ALA A 76 9.68 -11.74 1.88
C ALA A 76 9.16 -11.09 0.57
N ASN A 77 7.89 -10.72 0.49
CA ASN A 77 7.32 -10.15 -0.73
C ASN A 77 7.95 -8.78 -1.06
N GLN A 78 8.49 -8.65 -2.28
CA GLN A 78 9.22 -7.45 -2.70
C GLN A 78 8.33 -6.23 -2.87
N ASP A 79 7.07 -6.40 -3.29
CA ASP A 79 6.13 -5.28 -3.42
C ASP A 79 5.77 -4.71 -2.05
N LEU A 80 5.65 -5.57 -1.03
CA LEU A 80 5.40 -5.14 0.34
C LEU A 80 6.63 -4.40 0.91
N GLN A 81 7.85 -4.88 0.66
CA GLN A 81 9.08 -4.18 1.04
C GLN A 81 9.17 -2.80 0.36
N ALA A 82 8.82 -2.72 -0.92
CA ALA A 82 8.77 -1.44 -1.63
C ALA A 82 7.70 -0.49 -1.04
N ALA A 83 6.56 -1.02 -0.60
CA ALA A 83 5.52 -0.21 0.06
C ALA A 83 5.97 0.29 1.44
N ILE A 84 6.72 -0.51 2.20
CA ILE A 84 7.33 -0.11 3.47
C ILE A 84 8.34 1.02 3.24
N ALA A 85 9.23 0.89 2.26
CA ALA A 85 10.20 1.93 1.93
C ALA A 85 9.52 3.25 1.48
N ARG A 86 8.41 3.17 0.74
CA ARG A 86 7.61 4.36 0.37
C ARG A 86 6.98 5.03 1.61
N LEU A 87 6.52 4.25 2.58
CA LEU A 87 6.02 4.78 3.85
C LEU A 87 7.13 5.51 4.61
N GLU A 88 8.31 4.92 4.75
CA GLU A 88 9.47 5.55 5.40
C GLU A 88 9.86 6.87 4.72
N ALA A 89 9.86 6.90 3.38
CA ALA A 89 10.10 8.12 2.60
C ALA A 89 9.03 9.20 2.87
N ALA A 90 7.74 8.82 2.91
CA ALA A 90 6.65 9.74 3.19
C ALA A 90 6.72 10.29 4.64
N GLU A 91 7.07 9.44 5.61
CA GLU A 91 7.29 9.87 7.00
C GLU A 91 8.51 10.81 7.13
N ALA A 92 9.57 10.58 6.36
CA ALA A 92 10.71 11.48 6.30
C ALA A 92 10.32 12.84 5.71
N ALA A 93 9.53 12.86 4.63
CA ALA A 93 9.01 14.10 4.05
C ALA A 93 8.09 14.86 5.01
N ALA A 94 7.28 14.15 5.81
CA ALA A 94 6.46 14.77 6.85
C ALA A 94 7.32 15.40 7.97
N ARG A 95 8.44 14.76 8.35
CA ARG A 95 9.40 15.34 9.29
C ARG A 95 10.11 16.56 8.70
N GLU A 96 10.47 16.53 7.42
CA GLU A 96 11.06 17.66 6.70
C GLU A 96 10.11 18.85 6.68
N ALA A 97 8.83 18.65 6.31
CA ALA A 97 7.81 19.70 6.35
C ALA A 97 7.61 20.26 7.78
N GLY A 98 7.78 19.43 8.80
CA GLY A 98 7.76 19.84 10.22
C GLY A 98 8.96 20.70 10.62
N ALA A 99 10.09 20.58 9.93
CA ALA A 99 11.29 21.38 10.24
C ALA A 99 11.09 22.87 9.87
N ASP A 100 10.16 23.21 8.98
CA ASP A 100 9.84 24.58 8.61
C ASP A 100 9.24 25.42 9.77
N TYR A 101 8.79 24.76 10.86
CA TYR A 101 8.43 25.46 12.10
C TYR A 101 9.61 26.05 12.86
N LEU A 102 10.85 25.65 12.50
CA LEU A 102 12.07 26.05 13.19
C LEU A 102 12.90 27.00 12.31
N PRO A 103 13.69 27.90 12.93
CA PRO A 103 14.63 28.70 12.20
C PRO A 103 15.67 27.84 11.46
N ARG A 104 16.00 28.22 10.22
CA ARG A 104 17.08 27.61 9.44
C ARG A 104 18.36 28.38 9.67
N ILE A 105 19.41 27.66 10.09
CA ILE A 105 20.75 28.20 10.29
C ILE A 105 21.64 27.66 9.18
N GLY A 106 22.20 28.55 8.36
CA GLY A 106 23.17 28.23 7.33
C GLY A 106 24.54 28.73 7.72
N LEU A 107 25.59 27.96 7.46
CA LEU A 107 26.99 28.40 7.53
C LEU A 107 27.60 28.30 6.13
N GLU A 108 28.10 29.41 5.63
CA GLU A 108 28.75 29.51 4.33
C GLU A 108 30.23 29.94 4.54
N ALA A 109 31.12 29.18 3.96
CA ALA A 109 32.54 29.57 3.88
C ALA A 109 32.97 29.54 2.41
N SER A 110 33.49 30.63 1.95
CA SER A 110 34.02 30.72 0.58
C SER A 110 35.40 31.39 0.57
N THR A 111 36.29 30.88 -0.29
CA THR A 111 37.56 31.47 -0.60
C THR A 111 37.68 31.62 -2.11
N GLY A 112 38.20 32.74 -2.54
CA GLY A 112 38.35 33.00 -3.96
C GLY A 112 39.46 34.00 -4.20
N ARG A 113 40.18 33.83 -5.31
CA ARG A 113 41.18 34.77 -5.78
C ARG A 113 40.63 35.49 -7.00
N SER A 114 40.61 36.82 -6.94
CA SER A 114 40.09 37.68 -8.00
C SER A 114 41.15 38.66 -8.46
N LYS A 115 41.13 38.93 -9.76
CA LYS A 115 41.99 39.97 -10.36
C LYS A 115 41.09 40.98 -11.04
N SER A 116 41.14 42.23 -10.59
CA SER A 116 40.43 43.32 -11.27
C SER A 116 41.16 43.72 -12.56
N SER A 117 40.40 44.03 -13.61
CA SER A 117 40.98 44.57 -14.84
C SER A 117 41.45 46.00 -14.61
N GLY A 118 42.68 46.33 -15.02
CA GLY A 118 43.20 47.69 -15.00
C GLY A 118 42.53 48.64 -15.99
N GLU A 119 41.74 48.13 -16.94
CA GLU A 119 41.03 48.90 -17.98
C GLU A 119 39.65 49.39 -17.58
N THR A 120 39.04 48.84 -16.49
CA THR A 120 37.76 49.32 -15.98
C THR A 120 37.96 50.59 -15.16
N TYR A 121 36.91 51.43 -15.04
CA TYR A 121 36.91 52.64 -14.24
C TYR A 121 37.36 52.38 -12.78
N ASN A 122 36.86 51.35 -12.15
CA ASN A 122 37.24 50.95 -10.79
C ASN A 122 38.61 50.28 -10.74
N GLY A 123 38.98 49.49 -11.76
CA GLY A 123 40.30 48.85 -11.86
C GLY A 123 41.42 49.83 -12.10
N ARG A 124 41.20 50.93 -12.83
CA ARG A 124 42.20 52.03 -13.00
C ARG A 124 42.50 52.74 -11.68
N LYS A 125 41.49 52.89 -10.81
CA LYS A 125 41.70 53.46 -9.47
C LYS A 125 42.49 52.55 -8.55
N GLN A 126 42.44 51.23 -8.74
CA GLN A 126 43.10 50.22 -7.93
C GLN A 126 44.32 49.55 -8.60
N GLY A 127 44.71 50.03 -9.79
CA GLY A 127 45.89 49.53 -10.49
C GLY A 127 45.81 48.09 -10.98
N GLY A 128 44.62 47.52 -11.18
CA GLY A 128 44.46 46.12 -11.64
C GLY A 128 44.93 45.09 -10.63
N ALA A 129 44.69 45.31 -9.36
CA ALA A 129 45.17 44.46 -8.26
C ALA A 129 44.58 43.05 -8.24
N THR A 130 45.39 42.07 -7.87
CA THR A 130 44.96 40.74 -7.49
C THR A 130 44.71 40.73 -5.99
N TYR A 131 43.55 40.17 -5.56
CA TYR A 131 43.21 40.08 -4.15
C TYR A 131 42.57 38.71 -3.84
N ASP A 132 42.80 38.24 -2.64
CA ASP A 132 42.16 37.07 -2.09
C ASP A 132 40.91 37.50 -1.28
N ASN A 133 39.79 36.85 -1.57
CA ASN A 133 38.55 37.12 -0.86
C ASN A 133 38.14 35.87 -0.05
N ASN A 134 38.24 36.00 1.24
CA ASN A 134 37.86 34.96 2.19
C ASN A 134 36.59 35.44 2.94
N ARG A 135 35.56 34.67 2.86
CA ARG A 135 34.27 35.00 3.51
C ARG A 135 33.81 33.82 4.34
N VAL A 136 33.44 34.10 5.58
CA VAL A 136 32.69 33.19 6.43
C VAL A 136 31.43 33.96 6.87
N ALA A 137 30.26 33.36 6.64
CA ALA A 137 29.01 33.97 7.01
C ALA A 137 28.08 32.92 7.65
N ALA A 138 27.44 33.31 8.75
CA ALA A 138 26.31 32.57 9.33
C ALA A 138 25.04 33.32 8.94
N THR A 139 24.05 32.57 8.44
CA THR A 139 22.74 33.09 8.06
C THR A 139 21.66 32.45 8.92
N LEU A 140 20.72 33.25 9.40
CA LEU A 140 19.52 32.79 10.11
C LEU A 140 18.31 33.22 9.28
N SER A 141 17.47 32.27 8.90
CA SER A 141 16.18 32.56 8.24
C SER A 141 15.04 31.92 9.02
N TYR A 142 13.99 32.69 9.24
CA TYR A 142 12.79 32.24 9.94
C TYR A 142 11.56 32.87 9.31
N GLU A 143 10.53 32.04 9.00
CA GLU A 143 9.26 32.48 8.49
C GLU A 143 8.19 32.41 9.59
N LEU A 144 7.60 33.56 9.91
CA LEU A 144 6.47 33.61 10.82
C LEU A 144 5.20 33.15 10.07
N ASP A 145 4.61 32.05 10.51
CA ASP A 145 3.43 31.45 9.86
C ASP A 145 2.13 32.17 10.24
N LEU A 146 1.98 33.43 9.78
CA LEU A 146 0.83 34.26 10.11
C LEU A 146 -0.46 33.78 9.44
N TRP A 147 -0.37 33.27 8.22
CA TRP A 147 -1.51 32.81 7.40
C TRP A 147 -1.67 31.31 7.32
N GLY A 148 -0.80 30.54 7.95
CA GLY A 148 -0.94 29.09 8.05
C GLY A 148 -0.31 28.29 6.92
N ARG A 149 0.52 28.88 6.06
CA ARG A 149 1.21 28.18 4.97
C ARG A 149 2.01 26.96 5.48
N ILE A 150 2.84 27.17 6.51
CA ILE A 150 3.66 26.10 7.09
C ILE A 150 2.77 25.07 7.79
N ARG A 151 1.74 25.49 8.52
CA ARG A 151 0.76 24.60 9.15
C ARG A 151 0.06 23.73 8.12
N ARG A 152 -0.44 24.30 7.03
CA ARG A 152 -1.13 23.57 5.95
C ARG A 152 -0.19 22.64 5.18
N SER A 153 1.03 23.08 4.91
CA SER A 153 2.05 22.22 4.30
C SER A 153 2.37 21.00 5.16
N ASN A 154 2.53 21.18 6.48
CA ASN A 154 2.76 20.10 7.41
C ASN A 154 1.54 19.18 7.54
N GLU A 155 0.32 19.71 7.59
CA GLU A 155 -0.92 18.95 7.57
C GLU A 155 -0.99 18.06 6.32
N ALA A 156 -0.73 18.62 5.14
CA ALA A 156 -0.71 17.89 3.87
C ALA A 156 0.33 16.76 3.89
N ALA A 157 1.55 17.03 4.35
CA ALA A 157 2.62 16.04 4.40
C ALA A 157 2.31 14.89 5.38
N ARG A 158 1.69 15.20 6.53
CA ARG A 158 1.25 14.18 7.49
C ARG A 158 0.12 13.32 6.93
N ALA A 159 -0.86 13.92 6.26
CA ALA A 159 -1.94 13.18 5.60
C ALA A 159 -1.39 12.27 4.49
N GLU A 160 -0.37 12.69 3.74
CA GLU A 160 0.30 11.81 2.76
C GLU A 160 1.05 10.65 3.40
N ALA A 161 1.70 10.86 4.54
CA ALA A 161 2.33 9.77 5.28
C ALA A 161 1.28 8.76 5.77
N LEU A 162 0.12 9.22 6.28
CA LEU A 162 -1.01 8.35 6.63
C LEU A 162 -1.59 7.63 5.42
N ALA A 163 -1.75 8.31 4.28
CA ALA A 163 -2.17 7.68 3.03
C ALA A 163 -1.20 6.57 2.58
N SER A 164 0.10 6.81 2.71
CA SER A 164 1.12 5.80 2.41
C SER A 164 1.04 4.59 3.35
N ARG A 165 0.77 4.82 4.63
CA ARG A 165 0.56 3.77 5.63
C ARG A 165 -0.64 2.88 5.26
N PHE A 166 -1.79 3.50 4.97
CA PHE A 166 -2.97 2.75 4.54
C PHE A 166 -2.77 2.06 3.19
N GLY A 167 -1.95 2.64 2.29
CA GLY A 167 -1.56 2.00 1.04
C GLY A 167 -0.78 0.70 1.26
N ARG A 168 0.18 0.70 2.21
CA ARG A 168 0.90 -0.51 2.64
C ARG A 168 -0.07 -1.55 3.24
N ASP A 169 -1.01 -1.11 4.09
CA ASP A 169 -1.97 -2.02 4.75
C ASP A 169 -2.95 -2.63 3.73
N SER A 170 -3.36 -1.85 2.72
CA SER A 170 -4.16 -2.33 1.58
C SER A 170 -3.42 -3.39 0.76
N LEU A 171 -2.14 -3.14 0.45
CA LEU A 171 -1.31 -4.11 -0.25
C LEU A 171 -1.14 -5.40 0.56
N ARG A 172 -0.89 -5.29 1.88
CA ARG A 172 -0.82 -6.44 2.77
C ARG A 172 -2.08 -7.30 2.69
N LEU A 173 -3.26 -6.67 2.78
CA LEU A 173 -4.55 -7.38 2.67
C LEU A 173 -4.70 -8.06 1.31
N THR A 174 -4.33 -7.38 0.23
CA THR A 174 -4.37 -7.91 -1.13
C THR A 174 -3.46 -9.13 -1.28
N LEU A 175 -2.22 -9.06 -0.78
CA LEU A 175 -1.25 -10.17 -0.86
C LEU A 175 -1.74 -11.40 -0.10
N VAL A 176 -2.27 -11.21 1.11
CA VAL A 176 -2.88 -12.30 1.89
C VAL A 176 -4.02 -12.95 1.11
N GLY A 177 -4.91 -12.15 0.52
CA GLY A 177 -5.99 -12.66 -0.32
C GLY A 177 -5.51 -13.43 -1.54
N GLN A 178 -4.49 -12.91 -2.23
CA GLN A 178 -3.90 -13.57 -3.40
C GLN A 178 -3.26 -14.91 -3.05
N VAL A 179 -2.43 -14.96 -2.01
CA VAL A 179 -1.78 -16.22 -1.57
C VAL A 179 -2.82 -17.23 -1.15
N THR A 180 -3.82 -16.83 -0.37
CA THR A 180 -4.89 -17.73 0.08
C THR A 180 -5.68 -18.29 -1.11
N ASN A 181 -6.08 -17.44 -2.05
CA ASN A 181 -6.82 -17.87 -3.24
C ASN A 181 -5.99 -18.82 -4.11
N GLU A 182 -4.71 -18.51 -4.32
CA GLU A 182 -3.84 -19.36 -5.14
C GLU A 182 -3.54 -20.71 -4.46
N TYR A 183 -3.41 -20.71 -3.14
CA TYR A 183 -3.26 -21.94 -2.36
C TYR A 183 -4.52 -22.82 -2.45
N LEU A 184 -5.71 -22.27 -2.30
CA LEU A 184 -6.97 -23.01 -2.42
C LEU A 184 -7.17 -23.53 -3.85
N ASN A 185 -6.77 -22.75 -4.87
CA ASN A 185 -6.75 -23.19 -6.27
C ASN A 185 -5.80 -24.38 -6.47
N LEU A 186 -4.59 -24.32 -5.89
CA LEU A 186 -3.63 -25.43 -5.92
C LEU A 186 -4.23 -26.71 -5.32
N ARG A 187 -4.89 -26.61 -4.15
CA ARG A 187 -5.56 -27.72 -3.48
C ARG A 187 -6.71 -28.30 -4.32
N SER A 188 -7.47 -27.43 -5.01
CA SER A 188 -8.50 -27.86 -5.95
C SER A 188 -7.90 -28.63 -7.14
N LEU A 189 -6.78 -28.17 -7.68
CA LEU A 189 -6.08 -28.84 -8.77
C LEU A 189 -5.52 -30.19 -8.33
N ASP A 190 -5.00 -30.30 -7.11
CA ASP A 190 -4.56 -31.58 -6.54
C ASP A 190 -5.70 -32.61 -6.51
N GLY A 191 -6.88 -32.23 -6.04
CA GLY A 191 -8.06 -33.11 -6.05
C GLY A 191 -8.51 -33.50 -7.47
N GLN A 192 -8.50 -32.54 -8.42
CA GLN A 192 -8.83 -32.82 -9.81
C GLN A 192 -7.82 -33.77 -10.48
N ILE A 193 -6.53 -33.64 -10.18
CA ILE A 193 -5.48 -34.54 -10.67
C ILE A 193 -5.69 -35.97 -10.14
N GLU A 194 -6.04 -36.11 -8.87
CA GLU A 194 -6.32 -37.42 -8.25
C GLU A 194 -7.50 -38.10 -8.92
N VAL A 195 -8.65 -37.41 -9.08
CA VAL A 195 -9.83 -37.96 -9.77
C VAL A 195 -9.55 -38.28 -11.24
N THR A 196 -8.79 -37.44 -11.92
CA THR A 196 -8.45 -37.66 -13.33
C THR A 196 -7.47 -38.84 -13.49
N ALA A 197 -6.55 -39.03 -12.55
CA ALA A 197 -5.67 -40.20 -12.53
C ALA A 197 -6.45 -41.50 -12.36
N GLN A 198 -7.46 -41.57 -11.51
CA GLN A 198 -8.37 -42.72 -11.36
C GLN A 198 -9.18 -42.95 -12.66
N THR A 199 -9.64 -41.88 -13.29
CA THR A 199 -10.34 -41.94 -14.58
C THR A 199 -9.43 -42.48 -15.67
N LEU A 200 -8.19 -42.03 -15.74
CA LEU A 200 -7.18 -42.49 -16.69
C LEU A 200 -6.94 -43.98 -16.53
N GLU A 201 -6.82 -44.50 -15.32
CA GLU A 201 -6.64 -45.93 -15.06
C GLU A 201 -7.86 -46.75 -15.49
N SER A 202 -9.08 -46.23 -15.19
CA SER A 202 -10.33 -46.84 -15.66
C SER A 202 -10.42 -46.91 -17.19
N ARG A 203 -9.99 -45.87 -17.92
CA ARG A 203 -9.96 -45.87 -19.40
C ARG A 203 -8.93 -46.83 -19.97
N LYS A 204 -7.76 -46.99 -19.33
CA LYS A 204 -6.78 -48.00 -19.71
C LYS A 204 -7.34 -49.40 -19.60
N GLN A 205 -8.03 -49.72 -18.53
CA GLN A 205 -8.67 -51.01 -18.33
C GLN A 205 -9.79 -51.26 -19.36
N ALA A 206 -10.64 -50.24 -19.64
CA ALA A 206 -11.68 -50.34 -20.66
C ALA A 206 -11.07 -50.59 -22.04
N LEU A 207 -10.02 -49.90 -22.43
CA LEU A 207 -9.30 -50.12 -23.70
C LEU A 207 -8.80 -51.53 -23.79
N LYS A 208 -8.17 -52.10 -22.72
CA LYS A 208 -7.70 -53.47 -22.67
C LYS A 208 -8.80 -54.51 -22.89
N ILE A 209 -10.00 -54.27 -22.34
CA ILE A 209 -11.17 -55.13 -22.51
C ILE A 209 -11.66 -55.07 -23.96
N VAL A 210 -11.79 -53.87 -24.56
CA VAL A 210 -12.25 -53.70 -25.95
C VAL A 210 -11.24 -54.34 -26.92
N GLN A 211 -9.93 -54.21 -26.68
CA GLN A 211 -8.89 -54.82 -27.49
C GLN A 211 -9.04 -56.36 -27.45
N ALA A 212 -9.18 -56.97 -26.27
CA ALA A 212 -9.38 -58.44 -26.14
C ALA A 212 -10.67 -58.92 -26.85
N ARG A 213 -11.73 -58.14 -26.82
CA ARG A 213 -12.99 -58.44 -27.57
C ARG A 213 -12.81 -58.33 -29.06
N LEU A 214 -12.02 -57.39 -29.55
CA LEU A 214 -11.70 -57.24 -30.97
C LEU A 214 -10.87 -58.46 -31.44
N ASP A 215 -9.84 -58.85 -30.69
CA ASP A 215 -9.00 -59.99 -30.96
C ASP A 215 -9.82 -61.31 -31.01
N ALA A 216 -10.88 -61.39 -30.20
CA ALA A 216 -11.85 -62.51 -30.20
C ALA A 216 -12.95 -62.38 -31.27
N GLY A 217 -12.92 -61.35 -32.12
CA GLY A 217 -13.93 -61.09 -33.17
C GLY A 217 -15.30 -60.61 -32.67
N SER A 218 -15.42 -60.16 -31.39
CA SER A 218 -16.66 -59.76 -30.74
C SER A 218 -16.78 -58.24 -30.52
N ALA A 219 -15.84 -57.44 -31.02
CA ALA A 219 -15.89 -55.97 -31.08
C ALA A 219 -15.46 -55.48 -32.47
N SER A 220 -15.82 -54.22 -32.76
CA SER A 220 -15.47 -53.54 -34.03
C SER A 220 -14.24 -52.65 -33.87
N GLY A 221 -13.56 -52.37 -35.01
CA GLY A 221 -12.48 -51.38 -35.03
C GLY A 221 -12.95 -49.95 -34.61
N LEU A 222 -14.25 -49.64 -34.80
CA LEU A 222 -14.85 -48.39 -34.35
C LEU A 222 -14.85 -48.33 -32.79
N GLU A 223 -15.24 -49.41 -32.12
CA GLU A 223 -15.25 -49.50 -30.67
C GLU A 223 -13.85 -49.32 -30.10
N LEU A 224 -12.84 -49.89 -30.74
CA LEU A 224 -11.43 -49.72 -30.37
C LEU A 224 -11.01 -48.27 -30.50
N ALA A 225 -11.27 -47.64 -31.66
CA ALA A 225 -10.90 -46.23 -31.89
C ALA A 225 -11.61 -45.27 -30.90
N GLN A 226 -12.84 -45.56 -30.52
CA GLN A 226 -13.57 -44.80 -29.47
C GLN A 226 -12.93 -44.95 -28.08
N ALA A 227 -12.52 -46.14 -27.71
CA ALA A 227 -11.83 -46.40 -26.43
C ALA A 227 -10.44 -45.74 -26.37
N GLU A 228 -9.69 -45.77 -27.47
CA GLU A 228 -8.41 -45.05 -27.61
C GLU A 228 -8.59 -43.54 -27.52
N SER A 229 -9.59 -42.98 -28.21
CA SER A 229 -9.93 -41.57 -28.14
C SER A 229 -10.29 -41.12 -26.73
N ALA A 230 -11.08 -41.93 -26.00
CA ALA A 230 -11.45 -41.65 -24.60
C ALA A 230 -10.24 -41.67 -23.66
N LEU A 231 -9.30 -42.62 -23.86
CA LEU A 231 -8.04 -42.70 -23.11
C LEU A 231 -7.15 -41.47 -23.39
N ASN A 232 -6.97 -41.14 -24.66
CA ASN A 232 -6.14 -40.01 -25.08
C ASN A 232 -6.71 -38.69 -24.56
N GLY A 233 -8.04 -38.52 -24.55
CA GLY A 233 -8.70 -37.39 -23.94
C GLY A 233 -8.45 -37.24 -22.44
N ALA A 234 -8.53 -38.34 -21.70
CA ALA A 234 -8.22 -38.37 -20.26
C ALA A 234 -6.75 -38.05 -19.98
N GLN A 235 -5.84 -38.57 -20.84
CA GLN A 235 -4.40 -38.30 -20.74
C GLN A 235 -4.06 -36.83 -20.99
N ALA A 236 -4.70 -36.21 -21.98
CA ALA A 236 -4.54 -34.81 -22.30
C ALA A 236 -5.03 -33.93 -21.12
N GLN A 237 -6.19 -34.25 -20.55
CA GLN A 237 -6.73 -33.56 -19.40
C GLN A 237 -5.81 -33.65 -18.18
N TRP A 238 -5.29 -34.84 -17.87
CA TRP A 238 -4.35 -35.05 -16.75
C TRP A 238 -3.08 -34.23 -16.93
N SER A 239 -2.49 -34.21 -18.11
CA SER A 239 -1.31 -33.40 -18.43
C SER A 239 -1.59 -31.89 -18.32
N GLN A 240 -2.77 -31.46 -18.72
CA GLN A 240 -3.23 -30.07 -18.60
C GLN A 240 -3.32 -29.65 -17.13
N LEU A 241 -3.93 -30.46 -16.28
CA LEU A 241 -4.08 -30.18 -14.83
C LEU A 241 -2.70 -30.14 -14.14
N GLN A 242 -1.80 -31.03 -14.48
CA GLN A 242 -0.42 -31.00 -13.95
C GLN A 242 0.30 -29.70 -14.32
N ARG A 243 0.14 -29.24 -15.56
CA ARG A 243 0.70 -27.95 -15.99
C ARG A 243 0.10 -26.79 -15.21
N GLN A 244 -1.22 -26.76 -15.01
CA GLN A 244 -1.89 -25.73 -14.22
C GLN A 244 -1.41 -25.73 -12.77
N ARG A 245 -1.28 -26.90 -12.17
CA ARG A 245 -0.72 -27.06 -10.82
C ARG A 245 0.69 -26.48 -10.70
N ALA A 246 1.56 -26.78 -11.66
CA ALA A 246 2.93 -26.26 -11.66
C ALA A 246 2.98 -24.74 -11.81
N LEU A 247 2.06 -24.14 -12.59
CA LEU A 247 1.93 -22.69 -12.70
C LEU A 247 1.45 -22.07 -11.39
N SER A 248 0.43 -22.63 -10.75
CA SER A 248 -0.09 -22.19 -9.46
C SER A 248 1.00 -22.27 -8.37
N GLU A 249 1.73 -23.38 -8.29
CA GLU A 249 2.86 -23.55 -7.37
C GLU A 249 3.95 -22.48 -7.61
N SER A 250 4.26 -22.17 -8.87
CA SER A 250 5.23 -21.14 -9.23
C SER A 250 4.74 -19.73 -8.84
N GLN A 251 3.44 -19.48 -8.98
CA GLN A 251 2.82 -18.21 -8.59
C GLN A 251 2.91 -18.00 -7.07
N ILE A 252 2.63 -19.03 -6.27
CA ILE A 252 2.80 -18.99 -4.81
C ILE A 252 4.27 -18.76 -4.46
N GLY A 253 5.20 -19.44 -5.16
CA GLY A 253 6.63 -19.23 -4.97
C GLY A 253 7.09 -17.80 -5.25
N LEU A 254 6.51 -17.16 -6.28
CA LEU A 254 6.77 -15.76 -6.59
C LEU A 254 6.24 -14.84 -5.48
N LEU A 255 5.00 -15.05 -5.04
CA LEU A 255 4.36 -14.23 -3.99
C LEU A 255 5.10 -14.35 -2.65
N SER A 256 5.56 -15.56 -2.31
CA SER A 256 6.30 -15.84 -1.06
C SER A 256 7.79 -15.52 -1.12
N GLY A 257 8.31 -15.06 -2.29
CA GLY A 257 9.73 -14.81 -2.48
C GLY A 257 10.60 -16.06 -2.51
N GLN A 258 10.00 -17.24 -2.79
CA GLN A 258 10.70 -18.54 -2.87
C GLN A 258 10.62 -19.14 -4.27
N PRO A 259 11.47 -18.74 -5.21
CA PRO A 259 11.53 -19.37 -6.52
C PRO A 259 11.84 -20.88 -6.35
N GLY A 260 11.00 -21.73 -6.96
CA GLY A 260 11.18 -23.19 -6.87
C GLY A 260 10.54 -23.84 -5.64
N LEU A 261 9.70 -23.13 -4.91
CA LEU A 261 8.86 -23.70 -3.85
C LEU A 261 8.15 -24.95 -4.33
N LYS A 262 8.14 -26.01 -3.50
CA LYS A 262 7.39 -27.24 -3.70
C LYS A 262 6.40 -27.43 -2.57
N ILE A 263 5.13 -27.65 -2.95
CA ILE A 263 4.03 -27.85 -2.01
C ILE A 263 3.53 -29.29 -2.17
N SER A 264 3.41 -30.00 -1.06
CA SER A 264 2.91 -31.39 -1.05
C SER A 264 1.48 -31.44 -1.59
N ALA A 265 1.19 -32.43 -2.44
CA ALA A 265 -0.14 -32.59 -3.00
C ALA A 265 -1.12 -33.06 -1.92
N THR A 266 -2.21 -32.31 -1.78
CA THR A 266 -3.32 -32.62 -0.85
C THR A 266 -4.60 -32.05 -1.42
N GLY A 267 -5.66 -32.86 -1.51
CA GLY A 267 -6.93 -32.41 -2.05
C GLY A 267 -7.65 -31.37 -1.16
N LEU A 268 -8.44 -30.51 -1.79
CA LEU A 268 -9.22 -29.49 -1.12
C LEU A 268 -10.24 -30.06 -0.12
N ASP A 269 -10.74 -31.26 -0.39
CA ASP A 269 -11.69 -32.00 0.45
C ASP A 269 -11.15 -32.36 1.85
N LYS A 270 -9.82 -32.32 2.02
CA LYS A 270 -9.14 -32.56 3.31
C LYS A 270 -9.01 -31.32 4.17
N LEU A 271 -9.32 -30.15 3.63
CA LEU A 271 -9.33 -28.88 4.40
C LEU A 271 -10.63 -28.70 5.15
N PRO A 272 -10.60 -28.18 6.40
CA PRO A 272 -11.81 -27.81 7.12
C PRO A 272 -12.52 -26.65 6.41
N LEU A 273 -13.86 -26.72 6.39
CA LEU A 273 -14.65 -25.62 5.87
C LEU A 273 -14.60 -24.42 6.84
N PRO A 274 -14.23 -23.23 6.38
CA PRO A 274 -14.27 -22.06 7.23
C PRO A 274 -15.69 -21.71 7.63
N PRO A 275 -15.91 -21.05 8.79
CA PRO A 275 -17.24 -20.61 9.20
C PRO A 275 -17.82 -19.63 8.18
N THR A 276 -19.11 -19.76 7.92
CA THR A 276 -19.83 -18.85 7.02
C THR A 276 -19.84 -17.44 7.61
N PRO A 277 -19.44 -16.40 6.87
CA PRO A 277 -19.55 -15.03 7.34
C PRO A 277 -20.99 -14.68 7.71
N PRO A 278 -21.22 -13.92 8.82
CA PRO A 278 -22.56 -13.51 9.20
C PRO A 278 -23.19 -12.61 8.13
N ALA A 279 -24.49 -12.79 7.90
CA ALA A 279 -25.25 -11.92 7.02
C ALA A 279 -25.41 -10.52 7.66
N GLY A 280 -25.53 -9.47 6.83
CA GLY A 280 -25.76 -8.11 7.32
C GLY A 280 -24.52 -7.42 7.89
N LEU A 281 -23.36 -7.59 7.25
CA LEU A 281 -22.16 -6.86 7.62
C LEU A 281 -22.43 -5.35 7.63
N PRO A 282 -22.11 -4.63 8.74
CA PRO A 282 -22.40 -3.20 8.84
C PRO A 282 -21.58 -2.38 7.84
N SER A 283 -22.19 -1.30 7.33
CA SER A 283 -21.50 -0.34 6.44
C SER A 283 -20.24 0.28 7.08
N ALA A 284 -20.14 0.29 8.41
CA ALA A 284 -18.96 0.67 9.16
C ALA A 284 -17.70 -0.13 8.77
N LEU A 285 -17.84 -1.35 8.25
CA LEU A 285 -16.70 -2.12 7.73
C LEU A 285 -16.09 -1.48 6.48
N LEU A 286 -16.85 -0.74 5.69
CA LEU A 286 -16.31 0.03 4.57
C LEU A 286 -15.36 1.12 5.05
N GLU A 287 -15.66 1.76 6.18
CA GLU A 287 -14.79 2.77 6.79
C GLU A 287 -13.51 2.16 7.38
N ALA A 288 -13.51 0.87 7.69
CA ALA A 288 -12.33 0.16 8.17
C ALA A 288 -11.38 -0.27 7.03
N ARG A 289 -11.82 -0.21 5.77
CA ARG A 289 -11.03 -0.65 4.61
C ARG A 289 -9.81 0.26 4.41
N PRO A 290 -8.60 -0.30 4.29
CA PRO A 290 -7.39 0.52 4.13
C PRO A 290 -7.36 1.31 2.82
N ASP A 291 -7.92 0.79 1.72
CA ASP A 291 -7.97 1.47 0.43
C ASP A 291 -8.87 2.73 0.47
N ILE A 292 -9.99 2.67 1.17
CA ILE A 292 -10.88 3.82 1.39
C ILE A 292 -10.18 4.87 2.27
N ARG A 293 -9.55 4.45 3.37
CA ARG A 293 -8.78 5.34 4.24
C ARG A 293 -7.62 6.00 3.50
N GLN A 294 -6.94 5.25 2.64
CA GLN A 294 -5.88 5.81 1.79
C GLN A 294 -6.41 6.93 0.89
N ALA A 295 -7.55 6.71 0.25
CA ALA A 295 -8.17 7.70 -0.63
C ALA A 295 -8.62 8.95 0.15
N GLU A 296 -9.17 8.76 1.35
CA GLU A 296 -9.57 9.85 2.24
C GLU A 296 -8.38 10.71 2.67
N GLU A 297 -7.28 10.08 3.12
CA GLU A 297 -6.09 10.83 3.53
C GLU A 297 -5.45 11.61 2.37
N LYS A 298 -5.50 11.06 1.14
CA LYS A 298 -5.10 11.81 -0.07
C LYS A 298 -6.00 13.04 -0.31
N LEU A 299 -7.29 12.92 -0.02
CA LEU A 299 -8.22 14.04 -0.13
C LEU A 299 -7.95 15.09 0.97
N VAL A 300 -7.66 14.67 2.20
CA VAL A 300 -7.22 15.55 3.29
C VAL A 300 -5.96 16.32 2.89
N ALA A 301 -4.96 15.62 2.35
CA ALA A 301 -3.73 16.24 1.88
C ALA A 301 -3.96 17.25 0.75
N ALA A 302 -4.82 16.90 -0.22
CA ALA A 302 -5.19 17.82 -1.32
C ALA A 302 -5.95 19.04 -0.81
N ASN A 303 -6.87 18.88 0.16
CA ASN A 303 -7.59 19.97 0.77
C ASN A 303 -6.65 20.91 1.55
N ALA A 304 -5.71 20.38 2.32
CA ALA A 304 -4.72 21.17 3.04
C ALA A 304 -3.84 22.01 2.11
N ARG A 305 -3.57 21.57 0.88
CA ARG A 305 -2.80 22.32 -0.13
C ARG A 305 -3.53 23.51 -0.75
N ILE A 306 -4.83 23.67 -0.50
CA ILE A 306 -5.60 24.85 -0.96
C ILE A 306 -5.20 26.10 -0.20
N GLY A 307 -4.87 25.96 1.07
CA GLY A 307 -4.39 27.06 1.92
C GLY A 307 -2.90 27.28 1.83
#